data_c2419df13bdf6b577bb2f39e83231e65
#
_entry.id   c2419df13bdf6b577bb2f39e83231e65
#
_cell.length_a   1.000
_cell.length_b   1.000
_cell.length_c   1.000
_cell.angle_alpha   90.00
_cell.angle_beta   90.00
_cell.angle_gamma   90.00
#
_symmetry.space_group_name_H-M   'P 1'
#
loop_
_entity.id
_entity.type
_entity.pdbx_description
1 polymer ?
#
loop_
_entity_poly.entity_id
_entity_poly.type
_entity_poly.pdbx_seq_one_letter_code
_entity_poly.pdbx_strand_id
1 'polypeptide(L)'
;MRHLKSGSKLGRNPWHRRATLRNLVTNLFEHGRITTTLTRAKAARPVAEKLITLGKRDTLASRRQAAAYIFTPGVTKKLFSEIAPKFADRAGGYTRIISAGRRVGDGAKVAILELVGYEFKSKEKKEKPKKEEPVAEAS
;
A
#
# COMPACT_ATOMS: atom_id res chain seq x y z
N MET A 1 -1.91 -13.06 -30.66
CA MET A 1 -3.06 -12.36 -30.08
C MET A 1 -3.08 -12.47 -28.55
N ARG A 2 -3.43 -11.42 -27.79
CA ARG A 2 -3.40 -11.38 -26.32
C ARG A 2 -4.79 -11.23 -25.72
N HIS A 3 -5.74 -12.04 -26.14
CA HIS A 3 -7.10 -11.99 -25.61
C HIS A 3 -7.13 -12.33 -24.12
N LEU A 4 -7.84 -11.55 -23.31
CA LEU A 4 -8.03 -11.71 -21.85
C LEU A 4 -6.73 -11.81 -21.02
N LYS A 5 -5.57 -11.46 -21.59
CA LYS A 5 -4.26 -11.47 -20.94
C LYS A 5 -3.88 -10.06 -20.51
N SER A 6 -4.54 -9.53 -19.49
CA SER A 6 -4.20 -8.24 -18.88
C SER A 6 -3.28 -8.39 -17.67
N GLY A 7 -2.56 -7.32 -17.34
CA GLY A 7 -1.72 -7.24 -16.17
C GLY A 7 -0.31 -7.78 -16.31
N SER A 8 0.51 -7.54 -15.29
CA SER A 8 1.91 -7.97 -15.22
C SER A 8 2.01 -9.32 -14.51
N LYS A 9 2.80 -10.25 -15.08
CA LYS A 9 3.08 -11.55 -14.43
C LYS A 9 3.99 -11.43 -13.20
N LEU A 10 4.76 -10.34 -13.06
CA LEU A 10 5.70 -10.09 -11.97
C LEU A 10 6.78 -11.18 -11.78
N GLY A 11 7.07 -11.97 -12.82
CA GLY A 11 7.98 -13.10 -12.72
C GLY A 11 7.52 -14.20 -11.74
N ARG A 12 6.20 -14.33 -11.52
CA ARG A 12 5.60 -15.22 -10.51
C ARG A 12 4.56 -16.15 -11.12
N ASN A 13 4.38 -17.32 -10.50
CA ASN A 13 3.24 -18.17 -10.78
C ASN A 13 1.93 -17.48 -10.33
N PRO A 14 0.75 -17.90 -10.82
CA PRO A 14 -0.52 -17.23 -10.53
C PRO A 14 -0.83 -17.10 -9.03
N TRP A 15 -0.57 -18.12 -8.24
CA TRP A 15 -0.85 -18.16 -6.80
C TRP A 15 0.04 -17.19 -6.03
N HIS A 16 1.35 -17.24 -6.28
CA HIS A 16 2.32 -16.33 -5.66
C HIS A 16 2.07 -14.87 -6.07
N ARG A 17 1.69 -14.62 -7.33
CA ARG A 17 1.31 -13.29 -7.78
C ARG A 17 0.09 -12.76 -7.04
N ARG A 18 -0.95 -13.60 -6.89
CA ARG A 18 -2.16 -13.25 -6.14
C ARG A 18 -1.84 -12.93 -4.68
N ALA A 19 -1.06 -13.76 -4.01
CA ALA A 19 -0.62 -13.52 -2.63
C ALA A 19 0.19 -12.23 -2.50
N THR A 20 1.12 -11.97 -3.43
CA THR A 20 1.91 -10.73 -3.45
C THR A 20 1.01 -9.49 -3.56
N LEU A 21 0.03 -9.49 -4.46
CA LEU A 21 -0.88 -8.35 -4.62
C LEU A 21 -1.79 -8.17 -3.40
N ARG A 22 -2.28 -9.26 -2.80
CA ARG A 22 -3.07 -9.21 -1.55
C ARG A 22 -2.28 -8.58 -0.42
N ASN A 23 -1.03 -8.99 -0.21
CA ASN A 23 -0.14 -8.40 0.81
C ASN A 23 0.12 -6.91 0.56
N LEU A 24 0.43 -6.51 -0.69
CA LEU A 24 0.66 -5.11 -1.03
C LEU A 24 -0.56 -4.24 -0.74
N VAL A 25 -1.75 -4.72 -1.09
CA VAL A 25 -3.00 -3.96 -0.88
C VAL A 25 -3.40 -3.92 0.59
N THR A 26 -3.22 -5.03 1.33
CA THR A 26 -3.45 -5.07 2.79
C THR A 26 -2.55 -4.04 3.49
N ASN A 27 -1.25 -4.04 3.19
CA ASN A 27 -0.30 -3.07 3.75
C ASN A 27 -0.59 -1.63 3.33
N LEU A 28 -1.06 -1.41 2.08
CA LEU A 28 -1.47 -0.09 1.64
C LEU A 28 -2.63 0.47 2.48
N PHE A 29 -3.64 -0.34 2.75
CA PHE A 29 -4.78 0.09 3.56
C PHE A 29 -4.43 0.22 5.05
N GLU A 30 -3.51 -0.60 5.55
CA GLU A 30 -3.03 -0.51 6.92
C GLU A 30 -2.24 0.78 7.17
N HIS A 31 -1.29 1.09 6.29
CA HIS A 31 -0.35 2.20 6.48
C HIS A 31 -0.70 3.47 5.69
N GLY A 32 -1.65 3.40 4.73
CA GLY A 32 -2.01 4.51 3.84
C GLY A 32 -1.03 4.74 2.69
N ARG A 33 0.25 4.33 2.85
CA ARG A 33 1.31 4.40 1.82
C ARG A 33 2.30 3.27 1.97
N ILE A 34 2.83 2.79 0.84
CA ILE A 34 3.85 1.74 0.81
C ILE A 34 4.93 2.09 -0.22
N THR A 35 6.16 1.68 0.06
CA THR A 35 7.28 1.78 -0.89
C THR A 35 7.53 0.41 -1.51
N THR A 36 7.52 0.34 -2.84
CA THR A 36 7.74 -0.91 -3.58
C THR A 36 8.34 -0.61 -4.97
N THR A 37 8.56 -1.63 -5.77
CA THR A 37 9.02 -1.41 -7.16
C THR A 37 7.87 -0.86 -8.02
N LEU A 38 8.20 -0.01 -9.00
CA LEU A 38 7.22 0.62 -9.89
C LEU A 38 6.27 -0.40 -10.55
N THR A 39 6.80 -1.55 -10.97
CA THR A 39 6.00 -2.60 -11.61
C THR A 39 4.97 -3.19 -10.65
N ARG A 40 5.34 -3.43 -9.38
CA ARG A 40 4.43 -3.92 -8.34
C ARG A 40 3.39 -2.86 -7.97
N ALA A 41 3.79 -1.60 -7.84
CA ALA A 41 2.86 -0.48 -7.59
C ALA A 41 1.79 -0.38 -8.68
N LYS A 42 2.22 -0.42 -9.96
CA LYS A 42 1.30 -0.42 -11.12
C LYS A 42 0.35 -1.62 -11.13
N ALA A 43 0.81 -2.80 -10.69
CA ALA A 43 -0.04 -4.00 -10.63
C ALA A 43 -1.01 -3.99 -9.43
N ALA A 44 -0.62 -3.41 -8.29
CA ALA A 44 -1.45 -3.32 -7.09
C ALA A 44 -2.54 -2.23 -7.19
N ARG A 45 -2.27 -1.13 -7.92
CA ARG A 45 -3.17 0.01 -8.07
C ARG A 45 -4.61 -0.38 -8.47
N PRO A 46 -4.87 -1.09 -9.58
CA PRO A 46 -6.24 -1.41 -9.99
C PRO A 46 -6.96 -2.30 -8.99
N VAL A 47 -6.24 -3.16 -8.26
CA VAL A 47 -6.82 -4.01 -7.22
C VAL A 47 -7.24 -3.16 -6.01
N ALA A 48 -6.38 -2.25 -5.55
CA ALA A 48 -6.69 -1.33 -4.45
C ALA A 48 -7.89 -0.45 -4.79
N GLU A 49 -7.93 0.14 -5.98
CA GLU A 49 -9.03 0.99 -6.43
C GLU A 49 -10.36 0.23 -6.51
N LYS A 50 -10.35 -1.01 -6.97
CA LYS A 50 -11.54 -1.88 -6.99
C LYS A 50 -12.07 -2.15 -5.57
N LEU A 51 -11.20 -2.40 -4.60
CA LEU A 51 -11.58 -2.62 -3.21
C LEU A 51 -12.13 -1.34 -2.55
N ILE A 52 -11.60 -0.17 -2.87
CA ILE A 52 -12.15 1.11 -2.40
C ILE A 52 -13.54 1.33 -2.99
N THR A 53 -13.75 1.02 -4.27
CA THR A 53 -15.09 1.10 -4.90
C THR A 53 -16.09 0.15 -4.23
N LEU A 54 -15.67 -1.07 -3.83
CA LEU A 54 -16.50 -1.97 -3.03
C LEU A 54 -16.79 -1.38 -1.65
N GLY A 55 -15.80 -0.73 -1.03
CA GLY A 55 -15.97 -0.01 0.24
C GLY A 55 -17.03 1.08 0.17
N LYS A 56 -17.06 1.86 -0.90
CA LYS A 56 -18.07 2.91 -1.14
C LYS A 56 -19.50 2.39 -1.27
N ARG A 57 -19.69 1.17 -1.77
CA ARG A 57 -21.01 0.55 -1.89
C ARG A 57 -21.58 0.10 -0.54
N ASP A 58 -20.73 -0.26 0.40
CA ASP A 58 -20.98 -0.68 1.77
C ASP A 58 -22.16 -1.67 1.96
N THR A 59 -22.35 -2.58 1.01
CA THR A 59 -23.31 -3.69 1.13
C THR A 59 -22.69 -4.89 1.83
N LEU A 60 -23.50 -5.77 2.40
CA LEU A 60 -23.02 -7.02 2.99
C LEU A 60 -22.22 -7.85 1.98
N ALA A 61 -22.67 -7.90 0.72
CA ALA A 61 -21.96 -8.58 -0.36
C ALA A 61 -20.58 -7.95 -0.63
N SER A 62 -20.49 -6.60 -0.66
CA SER A 62 -19.22 -5.89 -0.82
C SER A 62 -18.25 -6.16 0.33
N ARG A 63 -18.76 -6.19 1.57
CA ARG A 63 -17.95 -6.52 2.76
C ARG A 63 -17.40 -7.93 2.70
N ARG A 64 -18.21 -8.92 2.31
CA ARG A 64 -17.77 -10.31 2.12
C ARG A 64 -16.71 -10.44 1.01
N GLN A 65 -16.88 -9.74 -0.11
CA GLN A 65 -15.92 -9.75 -1.20
C GLN A 65 -14.57 -9.12 -0.78
N ALA A 66 -14.60 -8.00 -0.06
CA ALA A 66 -13.39 -7.35 0.45
C ALA A 66 -12.68 -8.26 1.48
N ALA A 67 -13.41 -8.85 2.42
CA ALA A 67 -12.87 -9.77 3.41
C ALA A 67 -12.26 -11.05 2.80
N ALA A 68 -12.82 -11.54 1.70
CA ALA A 68 -12.23 -12.67 0.97
C ALA A 68 -10.89 -12.34 0.32
N TYR A 69 -10.59 -11.06 0.09
CA TYR A 69 -9.36 -10.60 -0.54
C TYR A 69 -8.31 -10.10 0.47
N ILE A 70 -8.71 -9.28 1.44
CA ILE A 70 -7.81 -8.70 2.45
C ILE A 70 -7.51 -9.75 3.52
N PHE A 71 -6.22 -9.91 3.89
CA PHE A 71 -5.84 -10.94 4.86
C PHE A 71 -6.25 -10.61 6.30
N THR A 72 -6.23 -9.32 6.67
CA THR A 72 -6.41 -8.88 8.06
C THR A 72 -7.82 -8.33 8.27
N PRO A 73 -8.63 -8.91 9.17
CA PRO A 73 -9.99 -8.41 9.44
C PRO A 73 -10.03 -6.95 9.91
N GLY A 74 -9.04 -6.53 10.72
CA GLY A 74 -8.90 -5.14 11.17
C GLY A 74 -8.72 -4.15 10.00
N VAL A 75 -7.95 -4.53 8.98
CA VAL A 75 -7.75 -3.71 7.77
C VAL A 75 -9.04 -3.67 6.94
N THR A 76 -9.78 -4.78 6.88
CA THR A 76 -11.10 -4.78 6.23
C THR A 76 -12.05 -3.80 6.93
N LYS A 77 -12.12 -3.83 8.27
CA LYS A 77 -12.92 -2.86 9.03
C LYS A 77 -12.49 -1.42 8.73
N LYS A 78 -11.18 -1.14 8.75
CA LYS A 78 -10.60 0.18 8.43
C LYS A 78 -10.98 0.65 7.02
N LEU A 79 -11.01 -0.26 6.04
CA LEU A 79 -11.43 0.08 4.68
C LEU A 79 -12.84 0.69 4.64
N PHE A 80 -13.80 0.10 5.34
CA PHE A 80 -15.20 0.55 5.35
C PHE A 80 -15.45 1.72 6.30
N SER A 81 -14.77 1.77 7.45
CA SER A 81 -15.00 2.82 8.46
C SER A 81 -14.24 4.12 8.22
N GLU A 82 -13.03 4.04 7.63
CA GLU A 82 -12.13 5.20 7.53
C GLU A 82 -11.78 5.58 6.09
N ILE A 83 -11.42 4.57 5.26
CA ILE A 83 -10.89 4.82 3.93
C ILE A 83 -12.01 5.15 2.94
N ALA A 84 -13.02 4.30 2.83
CA ALA A 84 -14.09 4.47 1.86
C ALA A 84 -14.89 5.78 2.03
N PRO A 85 -15.25 6.22 3.26
CA PRO A 85 -15.92 7.50 3.46
C PRO A 85 -15.12 8.71 2.96
N LYS A 86 -13.79 8.69 3.09
CA LYS A 86 -12.93 9.79 2.59
C LYS A 86 -12.95 9.94 1.07
N PHE A 87 -13.36 8.91 0.35
CA PHE A 87 -13.45 8.90 -1.10
C PHE A 87 -14.89 8.94 -1.63
N ALA A 88 -15.90 9.23 -0.77
CA ALA A 88 -17.30 9.22 -1.15
C ALA A 88 -17.58 10.08 -2.40
N ASP A 89 -17.04 11.29 -2.44
CA ASP A 89 -17.27 12.27 -3.52
C ASP A 89 -16.36 12.08 -4.73
N ARG A 90 -15.36 11.20 -4.63
CA ARG A 90 -14.41 10.98 -5.73
C ARG A 90 -14.85 9.81 -6.61
N ALA A 91 -15.02 10.05 -7.90
CA ALA A 91 -15.47 9.03 -8.86
C ALA A 91 -14.43 7.93 -9.14
N GLY A 92 -13.12 8.22 -8.94
CA GLY A 92 -12.02 7.27 -9.18
C GLY A 92 -10.66 7.90 -8.89
N GLY A 93 -9.57 7.17 -9.20
CA GLY A 93 -8.21 7.68 -8.95
C GLY A 93 -7.92 7.87 -7.46
N TYR A 94 -8.26 6.88 -6.65
CA TYR A 94 -8.09 6.91 -5.19
C TYR A 94 -6.63 6.78 -4.76
N THR A 95 -5.77 6.33 -5.66
CA THR A 95 -4.36 6.06 -5.38
C THR A 95 -3.45 6.86 -6.30
N ARG A 96 -2.26 7.19 -5.79
CA ARG A 96 -1.21 7.88 -6.53
C ARG A 96 0.09 7.09 -6.44
N ILE A 97 0.84 7.06 -7.57
CA ILE A 97 2.17 6.45 -7.63
C ILE A 97 3.18 7.57 -7.82
N ILE A 98 4.13 7.68 -6.89
CA ILE A 98 5.21 8.67 -6.90
C ILE A 98 6.52 7.92 -7.16
N SER A 99 7.34 8.39 -8.12
CA SER A 99 8.66 7.83 -8.35
C SER A 99 9.60 8.18 -7.18
N ALA A 100 10.30 7.17 -6.65
CA ALA A 100 11.24 7.33 -5.53
C ALA A 100 12.70 6.98 -5.93
N GLY A 101 13.02 7.06 -7.22
CA GLY A 101 14.37 6.82 -7.72
C GLY A 101 14.67 5.34 -7.99
N ARG A 102 15.93 4.97 -7.83
CA ARG A 102 16.43 3.60 -8.04
C ARG A 102 16.96 3.02 -6.72
N ARG A 103 16.75 1.74 -6.53
CA ARG A 103 17.23 1.02 -5.35
C ARG A 103 18.73 0.76 -5.48
N VAL A 104 19.47 1.04 -4.40
CA VAL A 104 20.89 0.69 -4.30
C VAL A 104 21.04 -0.84 -4.31
N GLY A 105 21.96 -1.34 -5.10
CA GLY A 105 22.25 -2.76 -5.25
C GLY A 105 21.80 -3.33 -6.60
N ASP A 106 20.50 -3.25 -6.94
CA ASP A 106 19.96 -3.84 -8.19
C ASP A 106 19.44 -2.79 -9.19
N GLY A 107 19.48 -1.49 -8.87
CA GLY A 107 19.03 -0.41 -9.75
C GLY A 107 17.52 -0.43 -10.06
N ALA A 108 16.72 -1.24 -9.37
CA ALA A 108 15.29 -1.35 -9.63
C ALA A 108 14.58 -0.01 -9.40
N LYS A 109 13.69 0.37 -10.32
CA LYS A 109 12.86 1.58 -10.15
C LYS A 109 11.92 1.41 -8.96
N VAL A 110 12.08 2.26 -7.96
CA VAL A 110 11.25 2.29 -6.74
C VAL A 110 10.16 3.33 -6.89
N ALA A 111 9.00 3.05 -6.33
CA ALA A 111 7.87 3.95 -6.29
C ALA A 111 7.13 3.85 -4.95
N ILE A 112 6.52 4.95 -4.56
CA ILE A 112 5.60 5.04 -3.44
C ILE A 112 4.19 4.94 -4.01
N LEU A 113 3.42 3.97 -3.55
CA LEU A 113 1.98 3.88 -3.78
C LEU A 113 1.28 4.39 -2.54
N GLU A 114 0.42 5.39 -2.69
CA GLU A 114 -0.29 6.02 -1.57
C GLU A 114 -1.76 6.31 -1.88
N LEU A 115 -2.56 6.42 -0.83
CA LEU A 115 -3.94 6.88 -0.89
C LEU A 115 -3.95 8.41 -0.98
N VAL A 116 -4.68 8.97 -1.95
CA VAL A 116 -4.76 10.42 -2.15
C VAL A 116 -5.52 11.08 -1.00
N GLY A 117 -4.94 12.15 -0.43
CA GLY A 117 -5.59 12.89 0.68
C GLY A 117 -5.63 12.13 2.01
N TYR A 118 -4.85 11.06 2.15
CA TYR A 118 -4.72 10.34 3.42
C TYR A 118 -3.55 10.92 4.22
N GLU A 119 -3.83 11.38 5.45
CA GLU A 119 -2.78 11.84 6.37
C GLU A 119 -2.00 10.65 6.91
N PHE A 120 -0.69 10.68 6.71
CA PHE A 120 0.19 9.63 7.19
C PHE A 120 0.69 9.98 8.59
N LYS A 121 0.51 9.09 9.54
CA LYS A 121 1.27 9.15 10.79
C LYS A 121 2.73 8.87 10.42
N SER A 122 3.54 9.92 10.30
CA SER A 122 5.00 9.76 10.25
C SER A 122 5.43 9.07 11.53
N LYS A 123 6.16 7.95 11.42
CA LYS A 123 6.85 7.44 12.59
C LYS A 123 7.82 8.54 13.02
N GLU A 124 7.58 9.17 14.15
CA GLU A 124 8.57 10.03 14.80
C GLU A 124 9.89 9.26 14.82
N LYS A 125 10.91 9.85 14.19
CA LYS A 125 12.27 9.37 14.34
C LYS A 125 12.55 9.42 15.85
N LYS A 126 12.60 8.26 16.52
CA LYS A 126 13.20 8.19 17.85
C LYS A 126 14.62 8.71 17.68
N GLU A 127 14.87 9.92 18.15
CA GLU A 127 16.22 10.46 18.29
C GLU A 127 17.01 9.45 19.12
N LYS A 128 18.08 8.95 18.52
CA LYS A 128 19.04 8.16 19.27
C LYS A 128 19.60 9.05 20.35
N PRO A 129 19.62 8.63 21.63
CA PRO A 129 20.22 9.41 22.67
C PRO A 129 21.69 9.69 22.28
N LYS A 130 22.09 10.97 22.27
CA LYS A 130 23.48 11.37 22.14
C LYS A 130 24.26 10.64 23.21
N LYS A 131 25.23 9.82 22.83
CA LYS A 131 26.25 9.34 23.75
C LYS A 131 27.02 10.55 24.26
N GLU A 132 26.88 10.85 25.53
CA GLU A 132 27.77 11.76 26.23
C GLU A 132 29.17 11.12 26.22
N GLU A 133 30.14 11.82 25.63
CA GLU A 133 31.53 11.46 25.74
C GLU A 133 31.97 11.73 27.17
N PRO A 134 32.70 10.79 27.83
CA PRO A 134 33.25 11.08 29.16
C PRO A 134 34.35 12.16 29.06
N VAL A 135 34.13 13.21 29.79
CA VAL A 135 35.16 14.26 30.00
C VAL A 135 36.31 13.62 30.76
N ALA A 136 37.46 13.52 30.11
CA ALA A 136 38.70 13.10 30.78
C ALA A 136 39.15 14.27 31.68
N GLU A 137 39.07 14.03 33.02
CA GLU A 137 39.75 14.86 33.99
C GLU A 137 41.25 14.61 33.84
N ALA A 138 41.97 15.69 33.51
CA ALA A 138 43.42 15.78 33.61
C ALA A 138 43.79 16.25 35.04
N SER A 139 44.52 15.41 35.74
CA SER A 139 45.34 15.82 36.90
C SER A 139 46.81 15.80 36.53
#